data_822d243f2847b8bc9b79b6093d82ed02
#
_entry.id   822d243f2847b8bc9b79b6093d82ed02
#
_cell.length_a   1.000
_cell.length_b   1.000
_cell.length_c   1.000
_cell.angle_alpha   90.00
_cell.angle_beta   90.00
_cell.angle_gamma   90.00
#
_symmetry.space_group_name_H-M   'P 1'
#
loop_
_entity.id
_entity.type
_entity.pdbx_description
1 polymer ?
#
loop_
_entity_poly.entity_id
_entity_poly.type
_entity_poly.pdbx_seq_one_letter_code
_entity_poly.pdbx_strand_id
1 'polypeptide(L)'
;AYWWHIGLTWGLQLAALKARRNGNWNVWEQIRRSLEEGSYLREGPLLLQLHDPKGMAMEWLIRSRQKIHDWPIHKPLKSWLSQPMLLIGGWWDPHLRGILDIYKKSVQSGGSPEIHIGPATHLKWWEGSQTILLNFFNRHLHVNKPCTESKSKQNFWNLTSKRWQSSTKLTQ
;
A
#
# COMPACT_ATOMS: atom_id res chain seq x y z
N ALA A 1 -8.95 -5.84 14.89
CA ALA A 1 -10.22 -5.55 14.18
C ALA A 1 -10.00 -5.16 12.71
N TYR A 2 -9.14 -4.19 12.42
CA TYR A 2 -8.89 -3.68 11.05
C TYR A 2 -8.45 -4.77 10.04
N TRP A 3 -7.45 -5.57 10.39
CA TRP A 3 -6.96 -6.65 9.55
C TRP A 3 -8.02 -7.72 9.27
N TRP A 4 -8.77 -8.06 10.28
CA TRP A 4 -9.84 -9.04 10.15
C TRP A 4 -10.94 -8.54 9.23
N HIS A 5 -11.36 -7.31 9.41
CA HIS A 5 -12.43 -6.74 8.61
C HIS A 5 -12.00 -6.49 7.15
N ILE A 6 -10.90 -5.79 6.92
CA ILE A 6 -10.47 -5.44 5.55
C ILE A 6 -9.83 -6.62 4.82
N GLY A 7 -8.92 -7.34 5.45
CA GLY A 7 -8.24 -8.47 4.81
C GLY A 7 -9.18 -9.61 4.45
N LEU A 8 -10.10 -9.94 5.36
CA LEU A 8 -11.09 -10.98 5.15
C LEU A 8 -12.10 -10.59 4.07
N THR A 9 -12.63 -9.37 4.13
CA THR A 9 -13.60 -8.86 3.13
C THR A 9 -12.97 -8.84 1.74
N TRP A 10 -11.75 -8.35 1.63
CA TRP A 10 -11.07 -8.30 0.33
C TRP A 10 -10.76 -9.69 -0.21
N GLY A 11 -10.29 -10.59 0.64
CA GLY A 11 -10.07 -11.99 0.26
C GLY A 11 -11.32 -12.67 -0.26
N LEU A 12 -12.46 -12.48 0.42
CA LEU A 12 -13.75 -13.01 -0.01
C LEU A 12 -14.22 -12.40 -1.34
N GLN A 13 -14.01 -11.10 -1.55
CA GLN A 13 -14.32 -10.47 -2.84
C GLN A 13 -13.49 -11.07 -3.99
N LEU A 14 -12.20 -11.32 -3.76
CA LEU A 14 -11.35 -11.98 -4.75
C LEU A 14 -11.79 -13.42 -5.03
N ALA A 15 -12.14 -14.19 -3.99
CA ALA A 15 -12.68 -15.54 -4.13
C ALA A 15 -14.00 -15.55 -4.91
N ALA A 16 -14.91 -14.61 -4.62
CA ALA A 16 -16.15 -14.44 -5.36
C ALA A 16 -15.91 -14.11 -6.83
N LEU A 17 -14.99 -13.18 -7.14
CA LEU A 17 -14.64 -12.84 -8.53
C LEU A 17 -14.04 -14.03 -9.27
N LYS A 18 -13.20 -14.83 -8.61
CA LYS A 18 -12.63 -16.05 -9.19
C LYS A 18 -13.73 -17.08 -9.47
N ALA A 19 -14.64 -17.30 -8.53
CA ALA A 19 -15.79 -18.18 -8.72
C ALA A 19 -16.65 -17.76 -9.92
N ARG A 20 -16.97 -16.46 -10.01
CA ARG A 20 -17.74 -15.89 -11.14
C ARG A 20 -17.03 -16.10 -12.48
N ARG A 21 -15.71 -15.84 -12.56
CA ARG A 21 -14.92 -16.04 -13.79
C ARG A 21 -14.90 -17.50 -14.26
N ASN A 22 -14.97 -18.42 -13.30
CA ASN A 22 -15.00 -19.88 -13.57
C ASN A 22 -16.41 -20.42 -13.79
N GLY A 23 -17.45 -19.56 -13.85
CA GLY A 23 -18.84 -19.96 -14.02
C GLY A 23 -19.49 -20.59 -12.79
N ASN A 24 -18.81 -20.52 -11.63
CA ASN A 24 -19.35 -21.06 -10.38
C ASN A 24 -20.24 -20.05 -9.65
N TRP A 25 -21.43 -19.85 -10.20
CA TRP A 25 -22.38 -18.85 -9.73
C TRP A 25 -22.88 -19.09 -8.30
N ASN A 26 -23.03 -20.35 -7.90
CA ASN A 26 -23.48 -20.71 -6.55
C ASN A 26 -22.49 -20.23 -5.50
N VAL A 27 -21.19 -20.45 -5.72
CA VAL A 27 -20.13 -19.99 -4.81
C VAL A 27 -20.05 -18.47 -4.81
N TRP A 28 -20.16 -17.84 -5.98
CA TRP A 28 -20.18 -16.38 -6.09
C TRP A 28 -21.34 -15.80 -5.28
N GLU A 29 -22.55 -16.33 -5.42
CA GLU A 29 -23.73 -15.85 -4.72
C GLU A 29 -23.63 -16.09 -3.22
N GLN A 30 -23.14 -17.26 -2.79
CA GLN A 30 -22.93 -17.58 -1.38
C GLN A 30 -22.01 -16.56 -0.71
N ILE A 31 -20.85 -16.26 -1.32
CA ILE A 31 -19.90 -15.31 -0.75
C ILE A 31 -20.45 -13.89 -0.78
N ARG A 32 -21.12 -13.48 -1.88
CA ARG A 32 -21.77 -12.17 -2.00
C ARG A 32 -22.78 -11.94 -0.89
N ARG A 33 -23.67 -12.91 -0.68
CA ARG A 33 -24.70 -12.84 0.38
C ARG A 33 -24.06 -12.73 1.76
N SER A 34 -23.05 -13.54 2.04
CA SER A 34 -22.32 -13.49 3.31
C SER A 34 -21.71 -12.10 3.58
N LEU A 35 -21.17 -11.47 2.54
CA LEU A 35 -20.62 -10.11 2.63
C LEU A 35 -21.72 -9.06 2.87
N GLU A 36 -22.86 -9.16 2.19
CA GLU A 36 -23.98 -8.22 2.31
C GLU A 36 -24.69 -8.32 3.68
N GLU A 37 -24.86 -9.54 4.17
CA GLU A 37 -25.53 -9.80 5.46
C GLU A 37 -24.60 -9.62 6.66
N GLY A 38 -23.28 -9.50 6.43
CA GLY A 38 -22.27 -9.36 7.49
C GLY A 38 -21.91 -10.69 8.17
N SER A 39 -22.47 -11.83 7.75
CA SER A 39 -22.17 -13.15 8.31
C SER A 39 -20.74 -13.59 8.06
N TYR A 40 -20.05 -13.00 7.07
CA TYR A 40 -18.64 -13.24 6.77
C TYR A 40 -17.71 -13.03 7.96
N LEU A 41 -18.07 -12.20 8.93
CA LEU A 41 -17.25 -12.00 10.14
C LEU A 41 -17.08 -13.31 10.93
N ARG A 42 -18.05 -14.19 10.84
CA ARG A 42 -18.07 -15.49 11.51
C ARG A 42 -17.66 -16.64 10.59
N GLU A 43 -18.24 -16.70 9.39
CA GLU A 43 -18.07 -17.83 8.47
C GLU A 43 -17.03 -17.59 7.35
N GLY A 44 -16.56 -16.35 7.17
CA GLY A 44 -15.65 -15.98 6.09
C GLY A 44 -14.37 -16.81 6.02
N PRO A 45 -13.69 -17.13 7.12
CA PRO A 45 -12.53 -18.02 7.08
C PRO A 45 -12.84 -19.40 6.51
N LEU A 46 -14.01 -19.97 6.85
CA LEU A 46 -14.46 -21.24 6.32
C LEU A 46 -14.78 -21.15 4.82
N LEU A 47 -15.45 -20.07 4.39
CA LEU A 47 -15.72 -19.81 2.97
C LEU A 47 -14.44 -19.72 2.16
N LEU A 48 -13.40 -19.03 2.67
CA LEU A 48 -12.09 -18.98 2.01
C LEU A 48 -11.42 -20.35 1.97
N GLN A 49 -11.47 -21.10 3.07
CA GLN A 49 -10.91 -22.45 3.13
C GLN A 49 -11.56 -23.40 2.12
N LEU A 50 -12.88 -23.29 1.92
CA LEU A 50 -13.61 -24.15 1.00
C LEU A 50 -13.42 -23.73 -0.47
N HIS A 51 -13.40 -22.44 -0.76
CA HIS A 51 -13.51 -21.94 -2.12
C HIS A 51 -12.23 -21.32 -2.68
N ASP A 52 -11.29 -20.91 -1.82
CA ASP A 52 -9.98 -20.39 -2.24
C ASP A 52 -8.85 -20.77 -1.25
N PRO A 53 -8.65 -22.06 -0.95
CA PRO A 53 -7.72 -22.53 0.08
C PRO A 53 -6.26 -22.16 -0.17
N LYS A 54 -5.88 -21.91 -1.43
CA LYS A 54 -4.54 -21.47 -1.84
C LYS A 54 -4.49 -19.96 -2.13
N GLY A 55 -5.55 -19.24 -1.84
CA GLY A 55 -5.63 -17.80 -2.05
C GLY A 55 -4.80 -17.03 -1.03
N MET A 56 -4.35 -15.85 -1.44
CA MET A 56 -3.55 -14.94 -0.64
C MET A 56 -4.18 -14.64 0.74
N ALA A 57 -5.52 -14.52 0.80
CA ALA A 57 -6.21 -14.23 2.04
C ALA A 57 -6.13 -15.39 3.05
N MET A 58 -6.18 -16.64 2.60
CA MET A 58 -5.96 -17.81 3.47
C MET A 58 -4.54 -17.81 4.02
N GLU A 59 -3.55 -17.52 3.20
CA GLU A 59 -2.17 -17.39 3.65
C GLU A 59 -2.03 -16.32 4.74
N TRP A 60 -2.70 -15.18 4.59
CA TRP A 60 -2.71 -14.11 5.60
C TRP A 60 -3.40 -14.50 6.89
N LEU A 61 -4.46 -15.30 6.84
CA LEU A 61 -5.16 -15.79 8.02
C LEU A 61 -4.32 -16.79 8.82
N ILE A 62 -3.56 -17.63 8.14
CA ILE A 62 -2.73 -18.69 8.75
C ILE A 62 -1.44 -18.12 9.32
N ARG A 63 -0.85 -17.11 8.67
CA ARG A 63 0.42 -16.52 9.11
C ARG A 63 0.29 -15.85 10.48
N SER A 64 1.19 -16.21 11.36
CA SER A 64 1.28 -15.57 12.67
C SER A 64 1.68 -14.09 12.54
N ARG A 65 0.87 -13.21 13.12
CA ARG A 65 1.18 -11.77 13.16
C ARG A 65 2.38 -11.43 14.04
N GLN A 66 2.73 -12.30 14.98
CA GLN A 66 3.90 -12.14 15.83
C GLN A 66 5.21 -12.37 15.05
N LYS A 67 5.14 -13.10 13.94
CA LYS A 67 6.28 -13.37 13.04
C LYS A 67 6.29 -12.44 11.83
N ILE A 68 5.99 -11.16 12.03
CA ILE A 68 5.93 -10.16 10.97
C ILE A 68 7.24 -10.05 10.17
N HIS A 69 8.39 -10.36 10.82
CA HIS A 69 9.70 -10.35 10.17
C HIS A 69 9.88 -11.44 9.10
N ASP A 70 9.03 -12.47 9.11
CA ASP A 70 9.06 -13.54 8.10
C ASP A 70 8.28 -13.17 6.82
N TRP A 71 7.61 -12.05 6.82
CA TRP A 71 6.92 -11.55 5.64
C TRP A 71 7.92 -10.91 4.68
N PRO A 72 8.02 -11.37 3.42
CA PRO A 72 9.03 -10.87 2.47
C PRO A 72 9.00 -9.36 2.27
N ILE A 73 7.81 -8.77 2.28
CA ILE A 73 7.59 -7.32 2.09
C ILE A 73 8.19 -6.47 3.21
N HIS A 74 8.45 -7.04 4.38
CA HIS A 74 9.06 -6.34 5.50
C HIS A 74 10.59 -6.38 5.51
N LYS A 75 11.18 -7.09 4.55
CA LYS A 75 12.64 -7.18 4.38
C LYS A 75 13.09 -6.50 3.09
N PRO A 76 12.93 -5.17 2.95
CA PRO A 76 13.41 -4.51 1.76
C PRO A 76 14.91 -4.71 1.63
N LEU A 77 15.37 -5.02 0.43
CA LEU A 77 16.79 -5.16 0.15
C LEU A 77 17.49 -3.83 0.45
N LYS A 78 18.59 -3.87 1.19
CA LYS A 78 19.37 -2.68 1.53
C LYS A 78 19.79 -1.90 0.27
N SER A 79 20.06 -2.60 -0.83
CA SER A 79 20.37 -2.00 -2.14
C SER A 79 19.23 -1.18 -2.72
N TRP A 80 17.97 -1.47 -2.42
CA TRP A 80 16.84 -0.65 -2.86
C TRP A 80 16.77 0.67 -2.12
N LEU A 81 17.02 0.59 -0.81
CA LEU A 81 16.85 1.73 0.08
C LEU A 81 17.82 2.87 -0.21
N SER A 82 18.96 2.57 -0.84
CA SER A 82 19.95 3.56 -1.27
C SER A 82 19.73 4.11 -2.68
N GLN A 83 18.78 3.53 -3.44
CA GLN A 83 18.45 4.00 -4.78
C GLN A 83 17.54 5.23 -4.77
N PRO A 84 17.48 6.01 -5.87
CA PRO A 84 16.47 7.04 -6.04
C PRO A 84 15.08 6.47 -5.82
N MET A 85 14.30 7.09 -4.93
CA MET A 85 13.00 6.58 -4.54
C MET A 85 12.00 7.72 -4.43
N LEU A 86 10.84 7.56 -5.07
CA LEU A 86 9.67 8.43 -4.92
C LEU A 86 8.60 7.70 -4.11
N LEU A 87 8.19 8.29 -3.02
CA LEU A 87 7.16 7.78 -2.13
C LEU A 87 5.97 8.75 -2.14
N ILE A 88 4.79 8.25 -2.50
CA ILE A 88 3.57 9.04 -2.56
C ILE A 88 2.53 8.40 -1.66
N GLY A 89 1.93 9.18 -0.78
CA GLY A 89 0.90 8.72 0.15
C GLY A 89 -0.20 9.74 0.36
N GLY A 90 -1.29 9.29 0.98
CA GLY A 90 -2.41 10.13 1.38
C GLY A 90 -2.60 10.14 2.89
N TRP A 91 -3.03 11.29 3.43
CA TRP A 91 -3.32 11.40 4.86
C TRP A 91 -4.39 10.41 5.33
N TRP A 92 -5.32 10.03 4.44
CA TRP A 92 -6.40 9.08 4.71
C TRP A 92 -6.19 7.72 4.05
N ASP A 93 -4.92 7.38 3.72
CA ASP A 93 -4.54 6.08 3.20
C ASP A 93 -4.19 5.13 4.37
N PRO A 94 -4.80 3.94 4.48
CA PRO A 94 -4.45 2.96 5.50
C PRO A 94 -3.00 2.48 5.42
N HIS A 95 -2.33 2.64 4.27
CA HIS A 95 -0.95 2.21 4.05
C HIS A 95 0.08 3.32 4.27
N LEU A 96 -0.33 4.52 4.69
CA LEU A 96 0.56 5.66 4.93
C LEU A 96 1.74 5.32 5.85
N ARG A 97 1.48 4.53 6.91
CA ARG A 97 2.54 4.10 7.83
C ARG A 97 3.66 3.35 7.12
N GLY A 98 3.33 2.43 6.20
CA GLY A 98 4.32 1.68 5.42
C GLY A 98 5.20 2.58 4.56
N ILE A 99 4.62 3.62 3.97
CA ILE A 99 5.34 4.62 3.17
C ILE A 99 6.33 5.40 4.05
N LEU A 100 5.89 5.85 5.23
CA LEU A 100 6.74 6.56 6.18
C LEU A 100 7.88 5.67 6.72
N ASP A 101 7.61 4.40 6.97
CA ASP A 101 8.62 3.44 7.43
C ASP A 101 9.68 3.18 6.36
N ILE A 102 9.29 3.06 5.07
CA ILE A 102 10.23 2.92 3.96
C ILE A 102 11.07 4.19 3.81
N TYR A 103 10.46 5.38 3.90
CA TYR A 103 11.18 6.65 3.86
C TYR A 103 12.28 6.69 4.92
N LYS A 104 11.95 6.40 6.18
CA LYS A 104 12.91 6.38 7.29
C LYS A 104 14.05 5.38 7.04
N LYS A 105 13.72 4.17 6.62
CA LYS A 105 14.71 3.13 6.31
C LYS A 105 15.63 3.55 5.16
N SER A 106 15.11 4.19 4.12
CA SER A 106 15.91 4.69 3.01
C SER A 106 16.92 5.73 3.49
N VAL A 107 16.48 6.74 4.25
CA VAL A 107 17.37 7.76 4.82
C VAL A 107 18.43 7.14 5.72
N GLN A 108 18.08 6.21 6.59
CA GLN A 108 19.00 5.49 7.48
C GLN A 108 20.01 4.63 6.71
N SER A 109 19.68 4.22 5.49
CA SER A 109 20.55 3.45 4.59
C SER A 109 21.39 4.33 3.67
N GLY A 110 21.40 5.66 3.86
CA GLY A 110 22.14 6.61 3.03
C GLY A 110 21.44 7.00 1.72
N GLY A 111 20.18 6.62 1.53
CA GLY A 111 19.37 7.03 0.40
C GLY A 111 18.86 8.48 0.53
N SER A 112 18.41 9.02 -0.59
CA SER A 112 17.82 10.37 -0.67
C SER A 112 16.41 10.30 -1.26
N PRO A 113 15.44 9.68 -0.53
CA PRO A 113 14.09 9.51 -1.03
C PRO A 113 13.35 10.86 -1.10
N GLU A 114 12.49 10.97 -2.09
CA GLU A 114 11.50 12.06 -2.20
C GLU A 114 10.15 11.54 -1.72
N ILE A 115 9.50 12.25 -0.79
CA ILE A 115 8.20 11.84 -0.25
C ILE A 115 7.18 12.96 -0.40
N HIS A 116 5.96 12.59 -0.84
CA HIS A 116 4.82 13.48 -0.96
C HIS A 116 3.62 12.86 -0.24
N ILE A 117 3.11 13.54 0.79
CA ILE A 117 1.90 13.14 1.51
C ILE A 117 0.81 14.18 1.25
N GLY A 118 -0.16 13.78 0.45
CA GLY A 118 -1.22 14.68 -0.03
C GLY A 118 -2.59 14.46 0.63
N PRO A 119 -3.57 15.31 0.26
CA PRO A 119 -4.96 15.17 0.68
C PRO A 119 -5.65 14.05 -0.12
N ALA A 120 -5.26 12.81 0.13
CA ALA A 120 -5.66 11.66 -0.65
C ALA A 120 -6.06 10.47 0.21
N THR A 121 -6.88 9.60 -0.37
CA THR A 121 -7.18 8.25 0.11
C THR A 121 -6.35 7.23 -0.68
N HIS A 122 -6.57 5.93 -0.42
CA HIS A 122 -5.90 4.85 -1.15
C HIS A 122 -6.14 4.88 -2.68
N LEU A 123 -7.34 5.26 -3.10
CA LEU A 123 -7.75 5.19 -4.51
C LEU A 123 -8.00 6.56 -5.16
N LYS A 124 -8.06 7.61 -4.38
CA LYS A 124 -8.32 8.96 -4.89
C LYS A 124 -7.16 9.88 -4.53
N TRP A 125 -6.38 10.21 -5.54
CA TRP A 125 -5.21 11.07 -5.43
C TRP A 125 -5.58 12.52 -5.75
N TRP A 126 -4.69 13.47 -5.42
CA TRP A 126 -4.89 14.90 -5.69
C TRP A 126 -4.47 15.26 -7.11
N GLU A 127 -4.97 16.38 -7.57
CA GLU A 127 -4.59 16.98 -8.84
C GLU A 127 -3.07 17.29 -8.84
N GLY A 128 -2.40 16.97 -9.96
CA GLY A 128 -0.95 17.15 -10.10
C GLY A 128 -0.08 16.00 -9.57
N SER A 129 -0.63 15.00 -8.90
CA SER A 129 0.13 13.84 -8.42
C SER A 129 0.83 13.08 -9.56
N GLN A 130 0.23 13.01 -10.74
CA GLN A 130 0.82 12.40 -11.94
C GLN A 130 2.03 13.18 -12.44
N THR A 131 2.01 14.51 -12.33
CA THR A 131 3.15 15.37 -12.71
C THR A 131 4.37 15.09 -11.82
N ILE A 132 4.16 14.79 -10.54
CA ILE A 132 5.23 14.41 -9.61
C ILE A 132 5.92 13.13 -10.11
N LEU A 133 5.13 12.11 -10.50
CA LEU A 133 5.63 10.86 -11.07
C LEU A 133 6.44 11.09 -12.34
N LEU A 134 5.88 11.82 -13.30
CA LEU A 134 6.56 12.12 -14.56
C LEU A 134 7.87 12.88 -14.35
N ASN A 135 7.87 13.87 -13.47
CA ASN A 135 9.07 14.64 -13.16
C ASN A 135 10.15 13.77 -12.49
N PHE A 136 9.76 12.83 -11.61
CA PHE A 136 10.69 11.89 -11.02
C PHE A 136 11.32 10.98 -12.08
N PHE A 137 10.53 10.34 -12.93
CA PHE A 137 11.04 9.49 -14.00
C PHE A 137 11.90 10.26 -14.98
N ASN A 138 11.50 11.46 -15.39
CA ASN A 138 12.28 12.30 -16.27
C ASN A 138 13.65 12.65 -15.68
N ARG A 139 13.75 12.87 -14.38
CA ARG A 139 15.05 13.15 -13.72
C ARG A 139 15.97 11.93 -13.67
N HIS A 140 15.41 10.74 -13.49
CA HIS A 140 16.20 9.54 -13.21
C HIS A 140 16.41 8.60 -14.40
N LEU A 141 15.58 8.69 -15.44
CA LEU A 141 15.63 7.81 -16.61
C LEU A 141 16.21 8.50 -17.86
N HIS A 142 16.36 9.82 -17.88
CA HIS A 142 17.01 10.50 -19.00
C HIS A 142 18.53 10.33 -18.94
N VAL A 143 19.08 9.62 -19.94
CA VAL A 143 20.50 9.26 -20.05
C VAL A 143 21.44 10.46 -20.19
N ASN A 144 20.94 11.62 -20.60
CA ASN A 144 21.76 12.79 -20.97
C ASN A 144 21.72 13.97 -19.98
N LYS A 145 21.09 13.81 -18.81
CA LYS A 145 21.16 14.82 -17.75
C LYS A 145 21.76 14.21 -16.51
N PRO A 146 22.90 14.72 -16.01
CA PRO A 146 23.41 14.31 -14.71
C PRO A 146 22.31 14.60 -13.67
N CYS A 147 21.86 13.56 -12.98
CA CYS A 147 20.99 13.72 -11.84
C CYS A 147 21.80 14.48 -10.77
N THR A 148 21.54 15.77 -10.61
CA THR A 148 22.04 16.52 -9.46
C THR A 148 21.47 15.85 -8.22
N GLU A 149 22.34 15.36 -7.34
CA GLU A 149 21.96 14.70 -6.08
C GLU A 149 20.91 15.54 -5.37
N SER A 150 19.69 15.04 -5.38
CA SER A 150 18.60 15.67 -4.69
C SER A 150 18.71 15.29 -3.21
N LYS A 151 18.97 16.26 -2.34
CA LYS A 151 18.74 16.07 -0.90
C LYS A 151 17.31 15.55 -0.71
N SER A 152 17.12 14.67 0.27
CA SER A 152 15.80 14.11 0.54
C SER A 152 14.77 15.24 0.67
N LYS A 153 13.69 15.16 -0.10
CA LYS A 153 12.64 16.16 -0.14
C LYS A 153 11.39 15.61 0.54
N GLN A 154 10.84 16.39 1.45
CA GLN A 154 9.59 16.08 2.12
C GLN A 154 8.56 17.12 1.73
N ASN A 155 7.44 16.69 1.18
CA ASN A 155 6.33 17.56 0.80
C ASN A 155 5.06 17.05 1.48
N PHE A 156 4.45 17.87 2.31
CA PHE A 156 3.26 17.53 3.06
C PHE A 156 2.14 18.52 2.78
N TRP A 157 0.95 18.00 2.55
CA TRP A 157 -0.24 18.81 2.58
C TRP A 157 -0.62 19.12 4.03
N ASN A 158 -0.56 20.38 4.42
CA ASN A 158 -0.99 20.81 5.74
C ASN A 158 -2.51 20.84 5.80
N LEU A 159 -3.10 20.05 6.71
CA LEU A 159 -4.55 19.87 6.82
C LEU A 159 -5.26 21.14 7.33
N THR A 160 -4.58 21.95 8.12
CA THR A 160 -5.14 23.19 8.67
C THR A 160 -5.09 24.34 7.67
N SER A 161 -3.90 24.63 7.13
CA SER A 161 -3.71 25.73 6.19
C SER A 161 -4.15 25.40 4.75
N LYS A 162 -4.43 24.12 4.45
CA LYS A 162 -4.76 23.61 3.10
C LYS A 162 -3.73 24.04 2.05
N ARG A 163 -2.46 23.94 2.38
CA ARG A 163 -1.32 24.30 1.52
C ARG A 163 -0.22 23.27 1.61
N TRP A 164 0.55 23.11 0.54
CA TRP A 164 1.75 22.32 0.54
C TRP A 164 2.86 22.98 1.37
N GLN A 165 3.54 22.16 2.14
CA GLN A 165 4.72 22.55 2.89
C GLN A 165 5.88 21.61 2.50
N SER A 166 7.06 22.19 2.31
CA SER A 166 8.27 21.44 1.97
C SER A 166 9.30 21.57 3.10
N SER A 167 9.96 20.46 3.40
CA SER A 167 11.07 20.41 4.35
C SER A 167 12.21 19.58 3.79
N THR A 168 13.42 19.97 4.12
CA THR A 168 14.65 19.19 3.85
C THR A 168 15.19 18.47 5.09
N LYS A 169 14.57 18.73 6.26
CA LYS A 169 14.92 18.08 7.54
C LYS A 169 13.77 17.23 8.03
N LEU A 170 14.06 16.00 8.47
CA LEU A 170 13.16 15.24 9.32
C LEU A 170 12.98 16.06 10.61
N THR A 171 11.82 16.68 10.79
CA THR A 171 11.38 17.06 12.14
C THR A 171 11.09 15.76 12.87
N GLN A 172 11.82 15.55 13.94
CA GLN A 172 11.63 14.43 14.87
C GLN A 172 10.25 14.46 15.50
#